data_9a11d86a7b229661a898df935ac16335
#
_entry.id   9a11d86a7b229661a898df935ac16335
#
_cell.length_a   1.000
_cell.length_b   1.000
_cell.length_c   1.000
_cell.angle_alpha   90.00
_cell.angle_beta   90.00
_cell.angle_gamma   90.00
#
_symmetry.space_group_name_H-M   'P 1'
#
loop_
_entity.id
_entity.type
_entity.pdbx_description
1 polymer ?
#
loop_
_entity_poly.entity_id
_entity_poly.type
_entity_poly.pdbx_seq_one_letter_code
_entity_poly.pdbx_strand_id
1 'polypeptide(L)'
;MHTADKAVGKPRPLWRVILLSVVTFLLYYGWYKWIIQEELRRYNGYGWSGTLCLAPFVLGVAVPQALRIFDPDVPGWFGWFSLLGIVWIYIVQFKLYKTVNQLYRQAGLKEPLTVWWIFVPGLNLIVGLRQIHFLSEYWANKQGILVNDVLAKNIPLLSANA
;
A
#
# COMPACT_ATOMS: atom_id res chain seq x y z
N MET A 1 23.63 24.23 -6.32
CA MET A 1 22.90 23.46 -5.29
C MET A 1 22.35 22.21 -5.96
N HIS A 2 23.07 21.08 -5.91
CA HIS A 2 22.61 19.83 -6.48
C HIS A 2 21.34 19.43 -5.75
N THR A 3 20.21 19.42 -6.46
CA THR A 3 19.01 18.71 -6.03
C THR A 3 19.39 17.25 -5.99
N ALA A 4 19.71 16.74 -4.78
CA ALA A 4 19.90 15.32 -4.58
C ALA A 4 18.72 14.60 -5.25
N ASP A 5 19.03 13.68 -6.15
CA ASP A 5 18.06 12.83 -6.84
C ASP A 5 17.19 12.20 -5.77
N LYS A 6 16.00 12.78 -5.53
CA LYS A 6 15.08 12.21 -4.53
C LYS A 6 14.74 10.81 -5.01
N ALA A 7 15.05 9.83 -4.18
CA ALA A 7 14.72 8.44 -4.46
C ALA A 7 13.26 8.34 -4.89
N VAL A 8 13.03 7.94 -6.14
CA VAL A 8 11.69 7.82 -6.71
C VAL A 8 11.23 6.39 -6.52
N GLY A 9 10.00 6.18 -6.07
CA GLY A 9 9.41 4.86 -5.95
C GLY A 9 9.27 4.17 -7.31
N LYS A 10 9.05 2.86 -7.29
CA LYS A 10 8.93 2.08 -8.51
C LYS A 10 7.46 1.97 -8.94
N PRO A 11 7.10 2.35 -10.19
CA PRO A 11 5.78 2.07 -10.71
C PRO A 11 5.60 0.55 -10.87
N ARG A 12 4.43 0.04 -10.43
CA ARG A 12 4.11 -1.40 -10.50
C ARG A 12 2.69 -1.58 -10.99
N PRO A 13 2.44 -2.46 -11.96
CA PRO A 13 1.11 -2.69 -12.49
C PRO A 13 0.21 -3.33 -11.43
N LEU A 14 -0.99 -2.78 -11.25
CA LEU A 14 -1.96 -3.20 -10.23
C LEU A 14 -2.33 -4.68 -10.35
N TRP A 15 -2.54 -5.18 -11.58
CA TRP A 15 -2.89 -6.58 -11.84
C TRP A 15 -1.88 -7.56 -11.25
N ARG A 16 -0.58 -7.23 -11.32
CA ARG A 16 0.49 -8.05 -10.74
C ARG A 16 0.40 -8.11 -9.23
N VAL A 17 0.09 -6.98 -8.60
CA VAL A 17 -0.10 -6.92 -7.14
C VAL A 17 -1.30 -7.76 -6.74
N ILE A 18 -2.41 -7.68 -7.49
CA ILE A 18 -3.61 -8.47 -7.23
C ILE A 18 -3.31 -9.98 -7.40
N LEU A 19 -2.74 -10.36 -8.55
CA LEU A 19 -2.43 -11.77 -8.84
C LEU A 19 -1.53 -12.39 -7.77
N LEU A 20 -0.42 -11.73 -7.44
CA LEU A 20 0.50 -12.22 -6.42
C LEU A 20 -0.14 -12.24 -5.03
N SER A 21 -1.01 -11.28 -4.72
CA SER A 21 -1.72 -11.26 -3.43
C SER A 21 -2.70 -12.44 -3.30
N VAL A 22 -3.38 -12.81 -4.38
CA VAL A 22 -4.26 -13.99 -4.40
C VAL A 22 -3.45 -15.26 -4.21
N VAL A 23 -2.39 -15.46 -5.00
CA VAL A 23 -1.53 -16.65 -4.96
C VAL A 23 -0.85 -16.84 -3.59
N THR A 24 -0.51 -15.74 -2.92
CA THR A 24 0.19 -15.77 -1.63
C THR A 24 -0.73 -15.56 -0.43
N PHE A 25 -2.05 -15.73 -0.59
CA PHE A 25 -3.03 -15.53 0.49
C PHE A 25 -2.84 -14.18 1.24
N LEU A 26 -2.73 -13.08 0.47
CA LEU A 26 -2.54 -11.70 0.93
C LEU A 26 -1.16 -11.39 1.58
N LEU A 27 -0.25 -12.33 1.71
CA LEU A 27 1.10 -12.07 2.22
C LEU A 27 1.85 -11.06 1.34
N TYR A 28 1.72 -11.20 0.02
CA TYR A 28 2.31 -10.27 -0.93
C TYR A 28 1.73 -8.85 -0.79
N TYR A 29 0.43 -8.72 -0.52
CA TYR A 29 -0.21 -7.43 -0.29
C TYR A 29 0.35 -6.72 0.96
N GLY A 30 0.55 -7.44 2.06
CA GLY A 30 1.17 -6.92 3.28
C GLY A 30 2.61 -6.47 3.03
N TRP A 31 3.43 -7.31 2.39
CA TRP A 31 4.80 -6.97 2.02
C TRP A 31 4.86 -5.76 1.07
N TYR A 32 3.95 -5.69 0.11
CA TYR A 32 3.87 -4.57 -0.82
C TYR A 32 3.49 -3.26 -0.11
N LYS A 33 2.57 -3.29 0.84
CA LYS A 33 2.24 -2.14 1.69
C LYS A 33 3.44 -1.65 2.51
N TRP A 34 4.26 -2.56 3.01
CA TRP A 34 5.51 -2.24 3.67
C TRP A 34 6.47 -1.49 2.73
N ILE A 35 6.67 -1.99 1.50
CA ILE A 35 7.54 -1.35 0.50
C ILE A 35 7.05 0.06 0.16
N ILE A 36 5.75 0.25 -0.07
CA ILE A 36 5.17 1.57 -0.36
C ILE A 36 5.51 2.58 0.74
N GLN A 37 5.37 2.20 2.00
CA GLN A 37 5.68 3.08 3.12
C GLN A 37 7.16 3.47 3.15
N GLU A 38 8.05 2.51 2.88
CA GLU A 38 9.49 2.78 2.81
C GLU A 38 9.86 3.67 1.60
N GLU A 39 9.24 3.47 0.44
CA GLU A 39 9.42 4.33 -0.73
C GLU A 39 8.96 5.76 -0.44
N LEU A 40 7.78 5.94 0.16
CA LEU A 40 7.25 7.25 0.55
C LEU A 40 8.12 7.94 1.60
N ARG A 41 8.60 7.18 2.59
CA ARG A 41 9.51 7.70 3.61
C ARG A 41 10.82 8.20 3.01
N ARG A 42 11.41 7.43 2.09
CA ARG A 42 12.64 7.84 1.39
C ARG A 42 12.42 9.06 0.51
N TYR A 43 11.29 9.11 -0.19
CA TYR A 43 10.95 10.24 -1.06
C TYR A 43 10.71 11.53 -0.29
N ASN A 44 9.92 11.48 0.78
CA ASN A 44 9.58 12.65 1.59
C ASN A 44 10.70 13.07 2.54
N GLY A 45 11.65 12.17 2.87
CA GLY A 45 12.66 12.37 3.91
C GLY A 45 12.11 12.23 5.34
N TYR A 46 10.81 12.01 5.50
CA TYR A 46 10.13 11.79 6.78
C TYR A 46 8.93 10.86 6.59
N GLY A 47 8.42 10.31 7.66
CA GLY A 47 7.23 9.46 7.64
C GLY A 47 7.40 8.20 8.48
N TRP A 48 6.37 7.38 8.50
CA TRP A 48 6.40 6.12 9.22
C TRP A 48 7.14 5.06 8.41
N SER A 49 7.89 4.21 9.11
CA SER A 49 8.50 3.04 8.46
C SER A 49 7.44 2.02 8.08
N GLY A 50 7.71 1.22 7.06
CA GLY A 50 6.85 0.10 6.70
C GLY A 50 6.65 -0.88 7.85
N THR A 51 7.69 -1.12 8.66
CA THR A 51 7.62 -1.95 9.85
C THR A 51 6.64 -1.39 10.89
N LEU A 52 6.69 -0.09 11.20
CA LEU A 52 5.74 0.54 12.11
C LEU A 52 4.29 0.45 11.59
N CYS A 53 4.11 0.53 10.29
CA CYS A 53 2.78 0.41 9.69
C CYS A 53 2.21 -1.01 9.73
N LEU A 54 3.06 -2.03 9.59
CA LEU A 54 2.65 -3.43 9.46
C LEU A 54 2.69 -4.20 10.78
N ALA A 55 3.71 -3.98 11.64
CA ALA A 55 3.93 -4.78 12.84
C ALA A 55 2.74 -4.79 13.81
N PRO A 56 2.07 -3.67 14.13
CA PRO A 56 0.91 -3.71 15.04
C PRO A 56 -0.27 -4.50 14.47
N PHE A 57 -0.43 -4.56 13.15
CA PHE A 57 -1.42 -5.41 12.52
C PHE A 57 -1.04 -6.90 12.64
N VAL A 58 0.20 -7.24 12.31
CA VAL A 58 0.67 -8.63 12.41
C VAL A 58 0.56 -9.13 13.84
N LEU A 59 1.06 -8.35 14.82
CA LEU A 59 1.02 -8.72 16.23
C LEU A 59 -0.39 -8.68 16.83
N GLY A 60 -1.23 -7.74 16.40
CA GLY A 60 -2.57 -7.57 16.94
C GLY A 60 -3.63 -8.45 16.27
N VAL A 61 -3.46 -8.81 14.99
CA VAL A 61 -4.48 -9.58 14.26
C VAL A 61 -3.94 -10.95 13.83
N ALA A 62 -2.85 -11.00 13.06
CA ALA A 62 -2.39 -12.24 12.47
C ALA A 62 -1.92 -13.26 13.54
N VAL A 63 -1.13 -12.82 14.51
CA VAL A 63 -0.64 -13.69 15.59
C VAL A 63 -1.77 -14.20 16.48
N PRO A 64 -2.69 -13.37 17.02
CA PRO A 64 -3.81 -13.86 17.81
C PRO A 64 -4.73 -14.82 17.04
N GLN A 65 -4.98 -14.59 15.76
CA GLN A 65 -5.80 -15.51 14.97
C GLN A 65 -5.08 -16.84 14.72
N ALA A 66 -3.77 -16.82 14.43
CA ALA A 66 -2.99 -18.03 14.30
C ALA A 66 -2.97 -18.83 15.59
N LEU A 67 -2.78 -18.20 16.75
CA LEU A 67 -2.80 -18.86 18.05
C LEU A 67 -4.14 -19.55 18.31
N ARG A 68 -5.28 -18.93 17.98
CA ARG A 68 -6.61 -19.53 18.15
C ARG A 68 -6.85 -20.78 17.29
N ILE A 69 -6.14 -20.90 16.17
CA ILE A 69 -6.22 -22.10 15.33
C ILE A 69 -5.51 -23.29 16.03
N PHE A 70 -4.40 -23.02 16.72
CA PHE A 70 -3.59 -24.05 17.39
C PHE A 70 -4.04 -24.33 18.83
N ASP A 71 -4.61 -23.32 19.49
CA ASP A 71 -5.08 -23.39 20.87
C ASP A 71 -6.44 -22.67 21.00
N PRO A 72 -7.56 -23.41 21.00
CA PRO A 72 -8.89 -22.86 21.18
C PRO A 72 -9.13 -22.17 22.52
N ASP A 73 -8.34 -22.52 23.55
CA ASP A 73 -8.47 -22.00 24.93
C ASP A 73 -7.73 -20.67 25.15
N VAL A 74 -7.27 -20.03 24.05
CA VAL A 74 -6.64 -18.70 24.14
C VAL A 74 -7.56 -17.73 24.88
N PRO A 75 -7.06 -17.05 25.94
CA PRO A 75 -7.86 -16.17 26.77
C PRO A 75 -8.58 -15.07 25.98
N GLY A 76 -9.84 -14.81 26.33
CA GLY A 76 -10.70 -13.86 25.61
C GLY A 76 -10.13 -12.42 25.51
N TRP A 77 -9.26 -12.02 26.44
CA TRP A 77 -8.60 -10.70 26.40
C TRP A 77 -7.68 -10.51 25.18
N PHE A 78 -7.21 -11.57 24.54
CA PHE A 78 -6.52 -11.50 23.24
C PHE A 78 -7.37 -10.84 22.15
N GLY A 79 -8.70 -10.85 22.28
CA GLY A 79 -9.60 -10.12 21.37
C GLY A 79 -9.35 -8.62 21.35
N TRP A 80 -8.92 -8.02 22.46
CA TRP A 80 -8.58 -6.60 22.53
C TRP A 80 -7.37 -6.23 21.67
N PHE A 81 -6.35 -7.11 21.59
CA PHE A 81 -5.23 -6.90 20.68
C PHE A 81 -5.67 -6.90 19.21
N SER A 82 -6.62 -7.79 18.86
CA SER A 82 -7.18 -7.81 17.51
C SER A 82 -7.90 -6.51 17.18
N LEU A 83 -8.67 -5.97 18.13
CA LEU A 83 -9.33 -4.68 17.96
C LEU A 83 -8.32 -3.54 17.75
N LEU A 84 -7.26 -3.48 18.57
CA LEU A 84 -6.20 -2.49 18.43
C LEU A 84 -5.49 -2.60 17.08
N GLY A 85 -5.20 -3.83 16.63
CA GLY A 85 -4.61 -4.08 15.32
C GLY A 85 -5.48 -3.62 14.16
N ILE A 86 -6.80 -3.84 14.25
CA ILE A 86 -7.77 -3.36 13.25
C ILE A 86 -7.81 -1.83 13.22
N VAL A 87 -7.92 -1.18 14.39
CA VAL A 87 -7.91 0.28 14.48
C VAL A 87 -6.61 0.84 13.87
N TRP A 88 -5.48 0.19 14.13
CA TRP A 88 -4.20 0.59 13.55
C TRP A 88 -4.20 0.56 12.02
N ILE A 89 -4.80 -0.47 11.39
CA ILE A 89 -4.95 -0.52 9.93
C ILE A 89 -5.68 0.71 9.41
N TYR A 90 -6.77 1.11 10.03
CA TYR A 90 -7.52 2.30 9.62
C TYR A 90 -6.66 3.56 9.74
N ILE A 91 -5.89 3.71 10.82
CA ILE A 91 -4.96 4.83 11.00
C ILE A 91 -3.92 4.86 9.89
N VAL A 92 -3.31 3.72 9.56
CA VAL A 92 -2.30 3.59 8.49
C VAL A 92 -2.91 3.90 7.13
N GLN A 93 -4.11 3.37 6.84
CA GLN A 93 -4.82 3.64 5.58
C GLN A 93 -5.17 5.13 5.44
N PHE A 94 -5.63 5.77 6.50
CA PHE A 94 -5.94 7.19 6.50
C PHE A 94 -4.69 8.05 6.30
N LYS A 95 -3.57 7.67 6.91
CA LYS A 95 -2.29 8.36 6.73
C LYS A 95 -1.79 8.22 5.29
N LEU A 96 -1.85 7.02 4.73
CA LEU A 96 -1.46 6.76 3.34
C LEU A 96 -2.35 7.55 2.36
N TYR A 97 -3.66 7.60 2.61
CA TYR A 97 -4.61 8.43 1.88
C TYR A 97 -4.16 9.90 1.83
N LYS A 98 -3.88 10.49 3.00
CA LYS A 98 -3.41 11.88 3.08
C LYS A 98 -2.10 12.08 2.31
N THR A 99 -1.17 11.15 2.44
CA THR A 99 0.15 11.25 1.79
C THR A 99 0.00 11.20 0.27
N VAL A 100 -0.79 10.29 -0.28
CA VAL A 100 -1.03 10.19 -1.73
C VAL A 100 -1.69 11.46 -2.26
N ASN A 101 -2.76 11.94 -1.61
CA ASN A 101 -3.42 13.18 -2.04
C ASN A 101 -2.49 14.39 -1.94
N GLN A 102 -1.63 14.46 -0.91
CA GLN A 102 -0.64 15.52 -0.78
C GLN A 102 0.38 15.51 -1.94
N LEU A 103 0.84 14.34 -2.38
CA LEU A 103 1.74 14.22 -3.54
C LEU A 103 1.09 14.76 -4.82
N TYR A 104 -0.18 14.41 -5.05
CA TYR A 104 -0.94 14.90 -6.21
C TYR A 104 -1.13 16.43 -6.14
N ARG A 105 -1.49 16.96 -4.97
CA ARG A 105 -1.63 18.40 -4.75
C ARG A 105 -0.31 19.15 -5.00
N GLN A 106 0.82 18.61 -4.53
CA GLN A 106 2.15 19.19 -4.76
C GLN A 106 2.55 19.17 -6.25
N ALA A 107 2.02 18.22 -7.02
CA ALA A 107 2.21 18.16 -8.47
C ALA A 107 1.22 19.05 -9.25
N GLY A 108 0.34 19.80 -8.59
CA GLY A 108 -0.71 20.60 -9.23
C GLY A 108 -1.86 19.77 -9.82
N LEU A 109 -1.99 18.50 -9.41
CA LEU A 109 -3.01 17.59 -9.89
C LEU A 109 -4.19 17.49 -8.91
N LYS A 110 -5.36 17.11 -9.42
CA LYS A 110 -6.54 16.87 -8.59
C LYS A 110 -6.32 15.66 -7.67
N GLU A 111 -6.77 15.78 -6.42
CA GLU A 111 -6.70 14.69 -5.45
C GLU A 111 -7.52 13.46 -5.91
N PRO A 112 -6.91 12.28 -6.07
CA PRO A 112 -7.58 11.13 -6.67
C PRO A 112 -8.38 10.30 -5.68
N LEU A 113 -8.14 10.45 -4.37
CA LEU A 113 -8.71 9.61 -3.35
C LEU A 113 -9.77 10.36 -2.54
N THR A 114 -10.83 9.66 -2.15
CA THR A 114 -11.91 10.16 -1.31
C THR A 114 -11.92 9.44 0.04
N VAL A 115 -12.02 10.18 1.12
CA VAL A 115 -11.87 9.67 2.49
C VAL A 115 -12.98 8.68 2.91
N TRP A 116 -14.19 8.88 2.44
CA TRP A 116 -15.38 8.13 2.89
C TRP A 116 -15.29 6.62 2.67
N TRP A 117 -14.58 6.20 1.63
CA TRP A 117 -14.42 4.79 1.29
C TRP A 117 -13.60 4.00 2.33
N ILE A 118 -12.82 4.70 3.17
CA ILE A 118 -12.00 4.06 4.21
C ILE A 118 -12.91 3.50 5.32
N PHE A 119 -14.02 4.18 5.59
CA PHE A 119 -14.90 3.84 6.70
C PHE A 119 -15.96 2.77 6.36
N VAL A 120 -16.12 2.42 5.09
CA VAL A 120 -17.09 1.40 4.68
C VAL A 120 -16.41 0.02 4.71
N PRO A 121 -16.89 -0.92 5.55
CA PRO A 121 -16.37 -2.27 5.61
C PRO A 121 -16.41 -2.93 4.22
N GLY A 122 -15.34 -3.65 3.85
CA GLY A 122 -15.18 -4.25 2.52
C GLY A 122 -14.63 -3.31 1.46
N LEU A 123 -14.98 -2.02 1.45
CA LEU A 123 -14.38 -1.04 0.55
C LEU A 123 -12.94 -0.69 0.92
N ASN A 124 -12.52 -0.96 2.15
CA ASN A 124 -11.16 -0.70 2.62
C ASN A 124 -10.08 -1.41 1.76
N LEU A 125 -10.36 -2.62 1.28
CA LEU A 125 -9.47 -3.32 0.35
C LEU A 125 -9.38 -2.58 -1.00
N ILE A 126 -10.52 -2.13 -1.52
CA ILE A 126 -10.60 -1.36 -2.77
C ILE A 126 -9.83 -0.04 -2.63
N VAL A 127 -9.98 0.65 -1.50
CA VAL A 127 -9.19 1.86 -1.21
C VAL A 127 -7.70 1.56 -1.21
N GLY A 128 -7.29 0.46 -0.59
CA GLY A 128 -5.91 0.01 -0.61
C GLY A 128 -5.37 -0.21 -2.03
N LEU A 129 -6.14 -0.85 -2.89
CA LEU A 129 -5.79 -1.05 -4.29
C LEU A 129 -5.75 0.25 -5.08
N ARG A 130 -6.70 1.17 -4.86
CA ARG A 130 -6.68 2.52 -5.47
C ARG A 130 -5.46 3.32 -5.03
N GLN A 131 -5.08 3.28 -3.76
CA GLN A 131 -3.87 3.94 -3.27
C GLN A 131 -2.62 3.44 -4.01
N ILE A 132 -2.52 2.12 -4.23
CA ILE A 132 -1.44 1.49 -4.98
C ILE A 132 -1.43 1.97 -6.43
N HIS A 133 -2.60 1.99 -7.06
CA HIS A 133 -2.76 2.42 -8.46
C HIS A 133 -2.29 3.87 -8.65
N PHE A 134 -2.85 4.80 -7.90
CA PHE A 134 -2.51 6.21 -8.03
C PHE A 134 -1.06 6.51 -7.64
N LEU A 135 -0.51 5.82 -6.65
CA LEU A 135 0.89 5.97 -6.31
C LEU A 135 1.81 5.44 -7.43
N SER A 136 1.45 4.32 -8.06
CA SER A 136 2.18 3.78 -9.20
C SER A 136 2.13 4.73 -10.40
N GLU A 137 0.97 5.33 -10.67
CA GLU A 137 0.78 6.35 -11.71
C GLU A 137 1.63 7.60 -11.41
N TYR A 138 1.62 8.08 -10.17
CA TYR A 138 2.45 9.20 -9.77
C TYR A 138 3.95 8.94 -10.02
N TRP A 139 4.45 7.74 -9.66
CA TRP A 139 5.84 7.37 -9.92
C TRP A 139 6.16 7.26 -11.40
N ALA A 140 5.25 6.70 -12.21
CA ALA A 140 5.41 6.60 -13.65
C ALA A 140 5.50 7.98 -14.30
N ASN A 141 4.61 8.88 -13.95
CA ASN A 141 4.62 10.27 -14.43
C ASN A 141 5.91 11.02 -14.04
N LYS A 142 6.38 10.82 -12.80
CA LYS A 142 7.65 11.40 -12.35
C LYS A 142 8.87 10.91 -13.13
N GLN A 143 8.82 9.66 -13.63
CA GLN A 143 9.88 9.04 -14.42
C GLN A 143 9.72 9.30 -15.92
N GLY A 144 8.68 10.02 -16.34
CA GLY A 144 8.37 10.22 -17.76
C GLY A 144 7.93 8.93 -18.49
N ILE A 145 7.45 7.95 -17.73
CA ILE A 145 7.00 6.65 -18.24
C ILE A 145 5.47 6.66 -18.22
N LEU A 146 4.81 6.41 -19.37
CA LEU A 146 3.37 6.18 -19.37
C LEU A 146 3.05 4.87 -18.60
N VAL A 147 1.96 4.86 -17.84
CA VAL A 147 1.56 3.66 -17.08
C VAL A 147 1.36 2.45 -18.02
N ASN A 148 0.93 2.70 -19.24
CA ASN A 148 0.81 1.69 -20.28
C ASN A 148 2.16 1.11 -20.72
N ASP A 149 3.24 1.90 -20.67
CA ASP A 149 4.59 1.42 -21.00
C ASP A 149 5.15 0.51 -19.91
N VAL A 150 4.71 0.67 -18.67
CA VAL A 150 5.05 -0.26 -17.57
C VAL A 150 4.41 -1.62 -17.81
N LEU A 151 3.20 -1.64 -18.37
CA LEU A 151 2.55 -2.87 -18.83
C LEU A 151 3.30 -3.48 -20.03
N ALA A 152 3.64 -2.65 -21.04
CA ALA A 152 4.33 -3.07 -22.26
C ALA A 152 5.74 -3.61 -21.98
N LYS A 153 6.52 -2.97 -21.09
CA LYS A 153 7.87 -3.45 -20.71
C LYS A 153 7.88 -4.78 -19.98
N ASN A 154 6.78 -5.13 -19.31
CA ASN A 154 6.67 -6.39 -18.58
C ASN A 154 6.01 -7.52 -19.38
N ILE A 155 5.52 -7.21 -20.60
CA ILE A 155 4.93 -8.17 -21.53
C ILE A 155 5.61 -7.94 -22.90
N PRO A 156 6.71 -8.65 -23.20
CA PRO A 156 7.47 -8.44 -24.43
C PRO A 156 6.69 -8.65 -25.73
N LEU A 157 5.49 -9.25 -25.64
CA LEU A 157 4.60 -9.49 -26.79
C LEU A 157 3.78 -8.25 -27.23
N LEU A 158 3.67 -7.20 -26.40
CA LEU A 158 2.91 -5.99 -26.76
C LEU A 158 3.79 -4.85 -27.28
N SER A 159 5.11 -4.92 -27.14
CA SER A 159 6.05 -3.92 -27.65
C SER A 159 6.39 -4.08 -29.14
N ALA A 160 5.96 -5.16 -29.79
CA ALA A 160 6.27 -5.46 -31.18
C ALA A 160 5.30 -4.82 -32.19
N ASN A 161 4.23 -4.16 -31.76
CA ASN A 161 3.18 -3.59 -32.62
C ASN A 161 2.86 -2.10 -32.32
N ALA A 162 3.82 -1.35 -31.80
CA ALA A 162 3.72 0.10 -31.65
C ALA A 162 4.74 0.84 -32.52
#